data_e8426d4b32cf1db1cd36de75ad03cbef
#
_entry.id   e8426d4b32cf1db1cd36de75ad03cbef
#
_cell.length_a   1.000
_cell.length_b   1.000
_cell.length_c   1.000
_cell.angle_alpha   90.00
_cell.angle_beta   90.00
_cell.angle_gamma   90.00
#
_symmetry.space_group_name_H-M   'P 1'
#
loop_
_entity.id
_entity.type
_entity.pdbx_description
1 polymer ?
#
loop_
_entity_poly.entity_id
_entity_poly.type
_entity_poly.pdbx_seq_one_letter_code
_entity_poly.pdbx_strand_id
1 'polypeptide(L)'
;MKSTPIFTVACLLVLPQLLSAQSFTYSQRVGADTFVSSGQPDSNFGAFGAMEIAVPTASQPRTEMSLMMFDTSAMLASFNAQYGAGNWTITGVNLRLSSNFPLAGQQPNNSSFNRIAAGGFEFDLLGNNNWDESSITWNTMSSILPGANNNSLTQLGTFNWAATGATSSTWSLNAVQPLINEIDAGGEVTILGQPTSGSTVGYLFNTLNGNPGFLDVTVAPVPEPATLTIFLGLMCVVGSSKWFRRF
;
A
#
# COMPACT_ATOMS: atom_id res chain seq x y z
N MET A 1 75.30 10.60 -20.73
CA MET A 1 74.18 9.88 -20.06
C MET A 1 72.96 10.76 -20.14
N LYS A 2 71.97 10.38 -20.95
CA LYS A 2 70.71 11.10 -21.08
C LYS A 2 69.65 10.40 -20.17
N SER A 3 69.20 11.05 -19.12
CA SER A 3 68.15 10.56 -18.23
C SER A 3 66.79 10.75 -18.92
N THR A 4 66.09 9.65 -19.16
CA THR A 4 64.71 9.64 -19.65
C THR A 4 63.77 9.81 -18.49
N PRO A 5 62.84 10.78 -18.49
CA PRO A 5 61.88 10.92 -17.41
C PRO A 5 60.79 9.81 -17.53
N ILE A 6 60.61 9.06 -16.48
CA ILE A 6 59.51 8.10 -16.33
C ILE A 6 58.27 8.89 -15.90
N PHE A 7 57.31 9.06 -16.81
CA PHE A 7 56.00 9.58 -16.45
C PHE A 7 55.14 8.45 -15.91
N THR A 8 54.95 8.42 -14.58
CA THR A 8 53.98 7.52 -13.94
C THR A 8 52.59 8.13 -14.15
N VAL A 9 51.79 7.53 -15.05
CA VAL A 9 50.37 7.86 -15.18
C VAL A 9 49.63 7.15 -14.03
N ALA A 10 49.25 7.90 -13.00
CA ALA A 10 48.35 7.42 -11.96
C ALA A 10 46.95 7.36 -12.52
N CYS A 11 46.48 6.18 -12.87
CA CYS A 11 45.07 5.94 -13.24
C CYS A 11 44.25 6.01 -11.94
N LEU A 12 43.58 7.14 -11.67
CA LEU A 12 42.64 7.29 -10.57
C LEU A 12 41.44 6.41 -10.91
N LEU A 13 41.36 5.23 -10.31
CA LEU A 13 40.16 4.40 -10.30
C LEU A 13 39.09 5.13 -9.46
N VAL A 14 38.25 5.90 -10.12
CA VAL A 14 37.00 6.38 -9.53
C VAL A 14 36.11 5.14 -9.43
N LEU A 15 36.15 4.49 -8.27
CA LEU A 15 35.16 3.48 -7.91
C LEU A 15 33.80 4.18 -7.86
N PRO A 16 32.81 3.77 -8.68
CA PRO A 16 31.46 4.25 -8.50
C PRO A 16 31.06 3.90 -7.07
N GLN A 17 30.85 4.91 -6.26
CA GLN A 17 30.19 4.71 -4.97
C GLN A 17 28.82 4.17 -5.32
N LEU A 18 28.57 2.90 -5.03
CA LEU A 18 27.24 2.34 -4.94
C LEU A 18 26.55 3.11 -3.81
N LEU A 19 26.00 4.30 -4.12
CA LEU A 19 25.04 4.91 -3.23
C LEU A 19 23.94 3.86 -3.08
N SER A 20 23.85 3.28 -1.91
CA SER A 20 22.73 2.42 -1.54
C SER A 20 21.47 3.26 -1.81
N ALA A 21 20.69 2.83 -2.78
CA ALA A 21 19.45 3.49 -3.14
C ALA A 21 18.53 3.47 -1.91
N GLN A 22 18.43 4.59 -1.22
CA GLN A 22 17.64 4.69 0.00
C GLN A 22 16.16 4.61 -0.35
N SER A 23 15.44 3.66 0.23
CA SER A 23 13.98 3.59 0.11
C SER A 23 13.31 4.75 0.85
N PHE A 24 12.16 5.16 0.36
CA PHE A 24 11.32 6.20 0.94
C PHE A 24 9.90 5.66 1.13
N THR A 25 9.31 5.91 2.29
CA THR A 25 7.92 5.50 2.59
C THR A 25 7.06 6.74 2.77
N TYR A 26 5.92 6.76 2.09
CA TYR A 26 4.87 7.75 2.29
C TYR A 26 3.68 7.09 2.97
N SER A 27 3.10 7.77 3.97
CA SER A 27 1.91 7.32 4.69
C SER A 27 0.72 8.17 4.29
N GLN A 28 -0.18 7.61 3.50
CA GLN A 28 -1.42 8.26 3.12
C GLN A 28 -2.51 7.90 4.10
N ARG A 29 -3.10 8.93 4.73
CA ARG A 29 -4.27 8.76 5.58
C ARG A 29 -5.49 8.41 4.75
N VAL A 30 -6.37 7.56 5.28
CA VAL A 30 -7.70 7.31 4.70
C VAL A 30 -8.48 8.60 4.55
N GLY A 31 -9.12 8.81 3.40
CA GLY A 31 -9.93 10.00 3.08
C GLY A 31 -11.42 9.78 3.29
N ALA A 32 -11.91 8.56 3.06
CA ALA A 32 -13.27 8.12 3.36
C ALA A 32 -13.25 6.68 3.83
N ASP A 33 -14.05 6.36 4.84
CA ASP A 33 -14.16 5.00 5.35
C ASP A 33 -15.55 4.70 5.92
N THR A 34 -16.02 3.49 5.70
CA THR A 34 -17.30 3.01 6.21
C THR A 34 -17.31 1.49 6.25
N PHE A 35 -18.35 0.93 6.85
CA PHE A 35 -18.70 -0.45 6.61
C PHE A 35 -20.15 -0.57 6.14
N VAL A 36 -20.49 -1.71 5.57
CA VAL A 36 -21.84 -2.07 5.16
C VAL A 36 -22.24 -3.38 5.84
N SER A 37 -23.52 -3.53 6.16
CA SER A 37 -24.05 -4.67 6.91
C SER A 37 -25.23 -5.31 6.22
N SER A 38 -25.17 -6.62 5.97
CA SER A 38 -26.30 -7.37 5.41
C SER A 38 -27.51 -7.46 6.35
N GLY A 39 -27.29 -7.24 7.64
CA GLY A 39 -28.37 -7.20 8.66
C GLY A 39 -29.12 -5.88 8.72
N GLN A 40 -28.57 -4.83 8.13
CA GLN A 40 -29.17 -3.50 8.00
C GLN A 40 -28.89 -2.95 6.57
N PRO A 41 -29.48 -3.56 5.54
CA PRO A 41 -29.01 -3.41 4.16
C PRO A 41 -29.24 -2.01 3.58
N ASP A 42 -30.15 -1.22 4.14
CA ASP A 42 -30.44 0.16 3.72
C ASP A 42 -29.78 1.22 4.63
N SER A 43 -29.08 0.79 5.69
CA SER A 43 -28.41 1.72 6.61
C SER A 43 -27.04 2.10 6.12
N ASN A 44 -26.70 3.39 6.27
CA ASN A 44 -25.37 3.92 6.07
C ASN A 44 -24.62 4.02 7.40
N PHE A 45 -23.33 3.67 7.41
CA PHE A 45 -22.47 3.64 8.61
C PHE A 45 -21.27 4.58 8.55
N GLY A 46 -21.17 5.49 7.57
CA GLY A 46 -20.06 6.42 7.42
C GLY A 46 -19.78 7.30 8.65
N ALA A 47 -20.81 7.65 9.41
CA ALA A 47 -20.66 8.45 10.64
C ALA A 47 -20.55 7.60 11.92
N PHE A 48 -20.31 6.29 11.81
CA PHE A 48 -20.49 5.36 12.94
C PHE A 48 -19.33 5.33 13.94
N GLY A 49 -18.12 5.78 13.53
CA GLY A 49 -16.94 5.88 14.39
C GLY A 49 -16.15 4.55 14.53
N ALA A 50 -16.61 3.47 13.91
CA ALA A 50 -15.92 2.19 13.84
C ALA A 50 -16.23 1.48 12.53
N MET A 51 -15.30 0.66 12.04
CA MET A 51 -15.48 -0.25 10.91
C MET A 51 -15.41 -1.69 11.38
N GLU A 52 -16.13 -2.58 10.70
CA GLU A 52 -16.18 -3.99 11.05
C GLU A 52 -16.04 -4.89 9.82
N ILE A 53 -15.25 -5.97 9.98
CA ILE A 53 -15.22 -7.12 9.07
C ILE A 53 -15.73 -8.30 9.86
N ALA A 54 -16.91 -8.83 9.52
CA ALA A 54 -17.51 -9.90 10.30
C ALA A 54 -18.34 -10.89 9.49
N VAL A 55 -18.37 -12.14 9.95
CA VAL A 55 -19.24 -13.20 9.40
C VAL A 55 -20.53 -13.31 10.19
N PRO A 56 -21.60 -13.93 9.67
CA PRO A 56 -22.80 -14.22 10.42
C PRO A 56 -22.56 -15.16 11.61
N THR A 57 -23.28 -14.93 12.70
CA THR A 57 -23.38 -15.86 13.83
C THR A 57 -24.84 -16.14 14.16
N ALA A 58 -25.10 -17.11 15.05
CA ALA A 58 -26.46 -17.40 15.50
C ALA A 58 -27.11 -16.19 16.22
N SER A 59 -26.35 -15.39 16.95
CA SER A 59 -26.83 -14.19 17.65
C SER A 59 -26.80 -12.91 16.79
N GLN A 60 -25.99 -12.88 15.75
CA GLN A 60 -25.84 -11.75 14.82
C GLN A 60 -25.75 -12.29 13.38
N PRO A 61 -26.89 -12.58 12.74
CA PRO A 61 -26.94 -13.22 11.43
C PRO A 61 -26.68 -12.22 10.30
N ARG A 62 -25.52 -11.54 10.34
CA ARG A 62 -25.15 -10.53 9.35
C ARG A 62 -23.67 -10.66 8.95
N THR A 63 -23.38 -10.32 7.70
CA THR A 63 -22.05 -10.11 7.18
C THR A 63 -21.75 -8.62 7.17
N GLU A 64 -20.55 -8.24 7.58
CA GLU A 64 -20.06 -6.87 7.53
C GLU A 64 -18.78 -6.80 6.71
N MET A 65 -18.70 -5.79 5.85
CA MET A 65 -17.57 -5.51 4.97
C MET A 65 -17.17 -4.04 5.10
N SER A 66 -15.88 -3.76 5.18
CA SER A 66 -15.36 -2.41 5.33
C SER A 66 -14.84 -1.86 4.01
N LEU A 67 -15.05 -0.58 3.76
CA LEU A 67 -14.54 0.16 2.61
C LEU A 67 -13.62 1.29 3.10
N MET A 68 -12.46 1.44 2.48
CA MET A 68 -11.48 2.46 2.79
C MET A 68 -10.97 3.08 1.48
N MET A 69 -11.04 4.41 1.36
CA MET A 69 -10.57 5.13 0.17
C MET A 69 -9.38 6.02 0.52
N PHE A 70 -8.36 6.00 -0.33
CA PHE A 70 -7.12 6.75 -0.19
C PHE A 70 -6.86 7.57 -1.46
N ASP A 71 -6.70 8.88 -1.33
CA ASP A 71 -6.22 9.76 -2.41
C ASP A 71 -4.69 9.67 -2.48
N THR A 72 -4.16 9.11 -3.55
CA THR A 72 -2.71 8.89 -3.73
C THR A 72 -1.99 10.04 -4.43
N SER A 73 -2.66 11.13 -4.77
CA SER A 73 -2.10 12.28 -5.50
C SER A 73 -0.90 12.93 -4.80
N ALA A 74 -1.00 13.18 -3.50
CA ALA A 74 0.08 13.74 -2.68
C ALA A 74 1.25 12.75 -2.53
N MET A 75 0.97 11.46 -2.47
CA MET A 75 1.96 10.38 -2.43
C MET A 75 2.77 10.34 -3.73
N LEU A 76 2.10 10.33 -4.87
CA LEU A 76 2.74 10.37 -6.19
C LEU A 76 3.60 11.62 -6.35
N ALA A 77 3.09 12.81 -5.97
CA ALA A 77 3.86 14.04 -6.00
C ALA A 77 5.14 13.95 -5.14
N SER A 78 5.07 13.33 -3.97
CA SER A 78 6.20 13.13 -3.07
C SER A 78 7.26 12.20 -3.67
N PHE A 79 6.86 11.09 -4.28
CA PHE A 79 7.78 10.16 -4.95
C PHE A 79 8.48 10.81 -6.14
N ASN A 80 7.74 11.57 -6.95
CA ASN A 80 8.29 12.31 -8.08
C ASN A 80 9.25 13.44 -7.64
N ALA A 81 8.96 14.09 -6.52
CA ALA A 81 9.86 15.10 -5.95
C ALA A 81 11.17 14.48 -5.43
N GLN A 82 11.10 13.27 -4.85
CA GLN A 82 12.24 12.59 -4.27
C GLN A 82 13.18 11.97 -5.32
N TYR A 83 12.63 11.37 -6.37
CA TYR A 83 13.39 10.55 -7.33
C TYR A 83 13.29 11.00 -8.78
N GLY A 84 12.35 11.90 -9.11
CA GLY A 84 11.94 12.21 -10.47
C GLY A 84 10.86 11.24 -11.00
N ALA A 85 10.00 11.75 -11.87
CA ALA A 85 8.92 10.97 -12.47
C ALA A 85 9.47 9.75 -13.23
N GLY A 86 8.95 8.56 -12.93
CA GLY A 86 9.35 7.29 -13.57
C GLY A 86 10.70 6.74 -13.13
N ASN A 87 11.40 7.37 -12.17
CA ASN A 87 12.70 6.92 -11.65
C ASN A 87 12.60 6.19 -10.31
N TRP A 88 11.44 5.70 -9.97
CA TRP A 88 11.20 4.92 -8.76
C TRP A 88 10.29 3.72 -9.06
N THR A 89 10.28 2.78 -8.15
CA THR A 89 9.39 1.60 -8.19
C THR A 89 8.86 1.31 -6.80
N ILE A 90 7.63 0.83 -6.70
CA ILE A 90 7.01 0.39 -5.45
C ILE A 90 7.69 -0.92 -5.02
N THR A 91 8.18 -0.94 -3.78
CA THR A 91 8.85 -2.10 -3.16
C THR A 91 8.06 -2.69 -2.00
N GLY A 92 7.06 -1.98 -1.50
CA GLY A 92 6.18 -2.48 -0.45
C GLY A 92 4.94 -1.62 -0.28
N VAL A 93 3.83 -2.27 0.06
CA VAL A 93 2.57 -1.62 0.41
C VAL A 93 2.06 -2.23 1.70
N ASN A 94 1.73 -1.41 2.68
CA ASN A 94 1.14 -1.86 3.93
C ASN A 94 -0.13 -1.07 4.24
N LEU A 95 -1.14 -1.76 4.76
CA LEU A 95 -2.31 -1.15 5.36
C LEU A 95 -2.17 -1.20 6.87
N ARG A 96 -2.17 -0.03 7.52
CA ARG A 96 -2.07 0.09 8.97
C ARG A 96 -3.40 0.56 9.54
N LEU A 97 -3.98 -0.27 10.42
CA LEU A 97 -5.27 -0.03 11.04
C LEU A 97 -5.12 -0.03 12.56
N SER A 98 -5.86 0.85 13.22
CA SER A 98 -5.93 0.90 14.67
C SER A 98 -7.17 0.15 15.13
N SER A 99 -6.98 -0.94 15.88
CA SER A 99 -8.09 -1.70 16.43
C SER A 99 -8.91 -0.85 17.39
N ASN A 100 -10.22 -0.91 17.25
CA ASN A 100 -11.16 -0.34 18.22
C ASN A 100 -11.41 -1.36 19.35
N PHE A 101 -10.34 -2.03 19.79
CA PHE A 101 -10.41 -3.00 20.88
C PHE A 101 -10.44 -2.23 22.19
N PRO A 102 -11.40 -2.50 23.09
CA PRO A 102 -11.38 -1.90 24.40
C PRO A 102 -10.11 -2.33 25.15
N LEU A 103 -9.35 -1.37 25.63
CA LEU A 103 -8.42 -1.61 26.73
C LEU A 103 -9.22 -2.26 27.86
N ALA A 104 -8.62 -3.19 28.60
CA ALA A 104 -9.29 -3.97 29.62
C ALA A 104 -10.29 -3.13 30.44
N GLY A 105 -11.58 -3.46 30.33
CA GLY A 105 -12.67 -2.76 31.05
C GLY A 105 -13.41 -1.67 30.27
N GLN A 106 -13.02 -1.34 29.04
CA GLN A 106 -13.77 -0.41 28.19
C GLN A 106 -14.62 -1.19 27.18
N GLN A 107 -15.90 -0.85 27.07
CA GLN A 107 -16.74 -1.35 25.99
C GLN A 107 -16.46 -0.51 24.74
N PRO A 108 -16.43 -1.13 23.55
CA PRO A 108 -16.40 -0.38 22.30
C PRO A 108 -17.57 0.61 22.25
N ASN A 109 -17.41 1.71 21.54
CA ASN A 109 -18.36 2.83 21.53
C ASN A 109 -19.76 2.47 21.02
N ASN A 110 -19.95 1.28 20.44
CA ASN A 110 -21.24 0.82 19.96
C ASN A 110 -21.44 -0.69 20.18
N SER A 111 -22.23 -1.03 21.19
CA SER A 111 -22.52 -2.41 21.60
C SER A 111 -23.26 -3.23 20.54
N SER A 112 -23.88 -2.60 19.53
CA SER A 112 -24.64 -3.29 18.50
C SER A 112 -23.75 -3.93 17.41
N PHE A 113 -22.48 -3.49 17.29
CA PHE A 113 -21.53 -3.94 16.30
C PHE A 113 -20.23 -4.53 16.90
N ASN A 114 -20.24 -4.79 18.19
CA ASN A 114 -19.07 -5.21 18.96
C ASN A 114 -18.85 -6.71 18.87
N ARG A 115 -18.61 -7.22 17.69
CA ARG A 115 -18.19 -8.59 17.56
C ARG A 115 -16.67 -8.66 17.44
N ILE A 116 -16.04 -9.23 18.46
CA ILE A 116 -14.61 -9.50 18.46
C ILE A 116 -14.43 -11.01 18.48
N ALA A 117 -13.98 -11.56 17.34
CA ALA A 117 -13.72 -12.98 17.20
C ALA A 117 -12.53 -13.21 16.27
N ALA A 118 -11.67 -14.17 16.60
CA ALA A 118 -10.58 -14.58 15.74
C ALA A 118 -11.10 -15.19 14.45
N GLY A 119 -10.35 -15.02 13.36
CA GLY A 119 -10.68 -15.63 12.09
C GLY A 119 -9.99 -14.99 10.90
N GLY A 120 -10.17 -15.58 9.73
CA GLY A 120 -9.60 -15.14 8.48
C GLY A 120 -10.43 -14.03 7.82
N PHE A 121 -9.75 -13.10 7.20
CA PHE A 121 -10.33 -12.06 6.36
C PHE A 121 -9.37 -11.75 5.21
N GLU A 122 -9.82 -10.98 4.24
CA GLU A 122 -9.00 -10.55 3.11
C GLU A 122 -9.20 -9.07 2.84
N PHE A 123 -8.17 -8.47 2.24
CA PHE A 123 -8.26 -7.15 1.63
C PHE A 123 -8.15 -7.30 0.12
N ASP A 124 -9.04 -6.58 -0.57
CA ASP A 124 -9.13 -6.55 -2.02
C ASP A 124 -9.09 -5.11 -2.53
N LEU A 125 -8.41 -4.90 -3.65
CA LEU A 125 -8.53 -3.67 -4.42
C LEU A 125 -9.86 -3.69 -5.17
N LEU A 126 -10.65 -2.66 -4.98
CA LEU A 126 -11.88 -2.44 -5.73
C LEU A 126 -11.58 -1.57 -6.95
N GLY A 127 -11.88 -2.07 -8.15
CA GLY A 127 -11.63 -1.35 -9.41
C GLY A 127 -12.64 -0.23 -9.73
N ASN A 128 -13.46 0.15 -8.75
CA ASN A 128 -14.43 1.24 -8.87
C ASN A 128 -14.41 2.08 -7.59
N ASN A 129 -13.96 3.33 -7.70
CA ASN A 129 -13.87 4.28 -6.60
C ASN A 129 -15.09 5.21 -6.50
N ASN A 130 -16.15 4.97 -7.30
CA ASN A 130 -17.33 5.82 -7.34
C ASN A 130 -18.36 5.46 -6.25
N TRP A 131 -17.99 5.72 -5.01
CA TRP A 131 -18.86 5.59 -3.86
C TRP A 131 -18.68 6.77 -2.90
N ASP A 132 -19.65 6.99 -2.04
CA ASP A 132 -19.64 8.09 -1.07
C ASP A 132 -19.92 7.53 0.33
N GLU A 133 -19.08 7.91 1.29
CA GLU A 133 -19.14 7.48 2.69
C GLU A 133 -20.50 7.73 3.33
N SER A 134 -21.14 8.84 2.97
CA SER A 134 -22.42 9.27 3.55
C SER A 134 -23.65 8.57 2.97
N SER A 135 -23.50 7.81 1.86
CA SER A 135 -24.62 7.24 1.13
C SER A 135 -24.53 5.75 0.82
N ILE A 136 -23.32 5.18 0.80
CA ILE A 136 -23.14 3.75 0.51
C ILE A 136 -23.81 2.87 1.57
N THR A 137 -24.51 1.83 1.13
CA THR A 137 -25.22 0.84 1.95
C THR A 137 -24.94 -0.56 1.41
N TRP A 138 -25.32 -1.61 2.12
CA TRP A 138 -25.23 -2.97 1.61
C TRP A 138 -25.93 -3.16 0.28
N ASN A 139 -27.14 -2.63 0.13
CA ASN A 139 -27.92 -2.75 -1.10
C ASN A 139 -27.30 -1.98 -2.27
N THR A 140 -26.71 -0.81 -2.03
CA THR A 140 -26.09 0.00 -3.09
C THR A 140 -24.67 -0.43 -3.42
N MET A 141 -23.96 -1.16 -2.52
CA MET A 141 -22.61 -1.67 -2.75
C MET A 141 -22.52 -2.59 -3.99
N SER A 142 -23.62 -3.25 -4.38
CA SER A 142 -23.68 -4.05 -5.60
C SER A 142 -23.32 -3.27 -6.87
N SER A 143 -23.47 -1.95 -6.88
CA SER A 143 -23.10 -1.09 -8.03
C SER A 143 -21.58 -0.92 -8.22
N ILE A 144 -20.79 -1.17 -7.19
CA ILE A 144 -19.34 -1.04 -7.22
C ILE A 144 -18.61 -2.39 -7.16
N LEU A 145 -19.29 -3.49 -6.83
CA LEU A 145 -18.73 -4.84 -6.82
C LEU A 145 -18.62 -5.46 -8.23
N PRO A 146 -17.83 -6.53 -8.41
CA PRO A 146 -17.75 -7.29 -9.66
C PRO A 146 -19.10 -7.77 -10.15
N GLY A 147 -19.28 -7.73 -11.48
CA GLY A 147 -20.54 -8.09 -12.14
C GLY A 147 -21.38 -6.88 -12.57
N ALA A 148 -21.20 -5.71 -11.98
CA ALA A 148 -21.77 -4.45 -12.43
C ALA A 148 -20.71 -3.63 -13.19
N ASN A 149 -21.03 -3.11 -14.37
CA ASN A 149 -20.19 -2.14 -15.11
C ASN A 149 -18.72 -2.53 -15.31
N ASN A 150 -18.40 -3.81 -15.48
CA ASN A 150 -17.02 -4.34 -15.60
C ASN A 150 -16.11 -4.05 -14.39
N ASN A 151 -16.68 -3.85 -13.21
CA ASN A 151 -15.92 -3.68 -11.99
C ASN A 151 -15.06 -4.91 -11.71
N SER A 152 -13.86 -4.70 -11.20
CA SER A 152 -12.92 -5.75 -10.81
C SER A 152 -12.70 -5.77 -9.30
N LEU A 153 -12.36 -6.96 -8.79
CA LEU A 153 -11.88 -7.17 -7.45
C LEU A 153 -10.53 -7.90 -7.55
N THR A 154 -9.49 -7.33 -6.99
CA THR A 154 -8.15 -7.93 -7.04
C THR A 154 -7.66 -8.15 -5.63
N GLN A 155 -7.41 -9.41 -5.24
CA GLN A 155 -6.97 -9.77 -3.91
C GLN A 155 -5.59 -9.17 -3.60
N LEU A 156 -5.52 -8.40 -2.52
CA LEU A 156 -4.29 -7.80 -1.99
C LEU A 156 -3.65 -8.65 -0.88
N GLY A 157 -4.40 -9.56 -0.29
CA GLY A 157 -3.89 -10.50 0.70
C GLY A 157 -4.97 -11.10 1.57
N THR A 158 -4.65 -12.25 2.16
CA THR A 158 -5.48 -12.95 3.15
C THR A 158 -4.77 -12.94 4.49
N PHE A 159 -5.49 -12.63 5.54
CA PHE A 159 -4.96 -12.38 6.87
C PHE A 159 -5.76 -13.11 7.94
N ASN A 160 -5.18 -13.22 9.14
CA ASN A 160 -5.86 -13.77 10.31
C ASN A 160 -5.85 -12.73 11.44
N TRP A 161 -7.02 -12.48 12.00
CA TRP A 161 -7.20 -11.70 13.22
C TRP A 161 -7.22 -12.62 14.42
N ALA A 162 -6.35 -12.38 15.41
CA ALA A 162 -6.24 -13.22 16.61
C ALA A 162 -7.22 -12.84 17.73
N ALA A 163 -8.00 -11.78 17.57
CA ALA A 163 -8.91 -11.19 18.56
C ALA A 163 -8.23 -10.82 19.88
N THR A 164 -6.92 -10.56 19.87
CA THR A 164 -6.16 -10.19 21.07
C THR A 164 -5.59 -8.79 20.93
N GLY A 165 -5.83 -7.96 21.90
CA GLY A 165 -5.25 -6.74 22.42
C GLY A 165 -4.27 -5.87 21.62
N ALA A 166 -4.13 -6.01 20.31
CA ALA A 166 -3.30 -5.13 19.52
C ALA A 166 -4.02 -3.79 19.30
N THR A 167 -3.40 -2.70 19.73
CA THR A 167 -3.91 -1.34 19.52
C THR A 167 -3.71 -0.85 18.09
N SER A 168 -2.81 -1.47 17.34
CA SER A 168 -2.53 -1.20 15.92
C SER A 168 -2.04 -2.48 15.25
N SER A 169 -2.47 -2.68 14.01
CA SER A 169 -2.05 -3.80 13.17
C SER A 169 -1.56 -3.28 11.83
N THR A 170 -0.50 -3.90 11.29
CA THR A 170 0.03 -3.62 9.96
C THR A 170 -0.12 -4.86 9.11
N TRP A 171 -0.79 -4.72 7.99
CA TRP A 171 -1.08 -5.77 7.02
C TRP A 171 -0.28 -5.53 5.76
N SER A 172 0.69 -6.40 5.46
CA SER A 172 1.48 -6.28 4.22
C SER A 172 0.65 -6.75 3.03
N LEU A 173 0.34 -5.82 2.14
CA LEU A 173 -0.45 -6.07 0.95
C LEU A 173 0.43 -6.53 -0.21
N ASN A 174 -0.10 -7.37 -1.09
CA ASN A 174 0.55 -7.72 -2.34
C ASN A 174 0.55 -6.49 -3.26
N ALA A 175 1.74 -6.04 -3.67
CA ALA A 175 1.90 -4.95 -4.64
C ALA A 175 1.62 -5.46 -6.07
N VAL A 176 0.37 -5.81 -6.33
CA VAL A 176 -0.10 -6.30 -7.64
C VAL A 176 -0.21 -5.15 -8.64
N GLN A 177 -0.06 -5.47 -9.94
CA GLN A 177 -0.02 -4.44 -10.97
C GLN A 177 -1.23 -3.50 -10.99
N PRO A 178 -2.49 -3.94 -10.77
CA PRO A 178 -3.63 -3.02 -10.66
C PRO A 178 -3.45 -1.98 -9.56
N LEU A 179 -3.00 -2.36 -8.36
CA LEU A 179 -2.75 -1.43 -7.26
C LEU A 179 -1.61 -0.45 -7.58
N ILE A 180 -0.53 -0.95 -8.19
CA ILE A 180 0.59 -0.12 -8.64
C ILE A 180 0.10 0.93 -9.64
N ASN A 181 -0.72 0.53 -10.61
CA ASN A 181 -1.24 1.43 -11.63
C ASN A 181 -2.11 2.56 -11.04
N GLU A 182 -2.95 2.26 -10.04
CA GLU A 182 -3.76 3.28 -9.36
C GLU A 182 -2.88 4.29 -8.60
N ILE A 183 -1.85 3.80 -7.90
CA ILE A 183 -0.89 4.67 -7.17
C ILE A 183 -0.08 5.51 -8.16
N ASP A 184 0.40 4.93 -9.27
CA ASP A 184 1.17 5.61 -10.31
C ASP A 184 0.34 6.67 -11.07
N ALA A 185 -0.97 6.46 -11.13
CA ALA A 185 -1.90 7.46 -11.68
C ALA A 185 -2.18 8.62 -10.72
N GLY A 186 -1.88 8.48 -9.42
CA GLY A 186 -2.20 9.47 -8.40
C GLY A 186 -3.71 9.60 -8.19
N GLY A 187 -4.45 8.52 -8.38
CA GLY A 187 -5.90 8.44 -8.25
C GLY A 187 -6.36 8.01 -6.86
N GLU A 188 -7.65 7.76 -6.77
CA GLU A 188 -8.24 7.16 -5.58
C GLU A 188 -8.03 5.64 -5.61
N VAL A 189 -7.71 5.07 -4.46
CA VAL A 189 -7.56 3.63 -4.22
C VAL A 189 -8.59 3.22 -3.19
N THR A 190 -9.52 2.33 -3.55
CA THR A 190 -10.46 1.74 -2.59
C THR A 190 -10.04 0.33 -2.21
N ILE A 191 -9.89 0.10 -0.91
CA ILE A 191 -9.63 -1.22 -0.33
C ILE A 191 -10.91 -1.71 0.35
N LEU A 192 -11.39 -2.88 -0.10
CA LEU A 192 -12.48 -3.62 0.51
C LEU A 192 -11.90 -4.62 1.51
N GLY A 193 -12.37 -4.61 2.74
CA GLY A 193 -12.10 -5.63 3.74
C GLY A 193 -13.30 -6.56 3.89
N GLN A 194 -13.11 -7.86 3.71
CA GLN A 194 -14.20 -8.84 3.80
C GLN A 194 -13.75 -10.13 4.48
N PRO A 195 -14.68 -10.88 5.13
CA PRO A 195 -14.34 -12.16 5.74
C PRO A 195 -14.04 -13.22 4.66
N THR A 196 -13.08 -14.11 4.94
CA THR A 196 -12.85 -15.28 4.09
C THR A 196 -13.93 -16.34 4.29
N SER A 197 -14.12 -17.21 3.29
CA SER A 197 -15.06 -18.34 3.38
C SER A 197 -14.73 -19.25 4.56
N GLY A 198 -15.74 -19.60 5.34
CA GLY A 198 -15.59 -20.48 6.53
C GLY A 198 -14.93 -19.81 7.74
N SER A 199 -14.70 -18.51 7.70
CA SER A 199 -14.15 -17.73 8.80
C SER A 199 -15.12 -17.61 9.99
N THR A 200 -14.56 -17.23 11.14
CA THR A 200 -15.30 -16.84 12.36
C THR A 200 -15.02 -15.39 12.74
N VAL A 201 -14.36 -14.63 11.89
CA VAL A 201 -13.83 -13.30 12.18
C VAL A 201 -14.91 -12.31 12.64
N GLY A 202 -14.55 -11.50 13.62
CA GLY A 202 -15.16 -10.23 13.96
C GLY A 202 -14.02 -9.28 14.28
N TYR A 203 -13.59 -8.49 13.28
CA TYR A 203 -12.49 -7.53 13.40
C TYR A 203 -13.04 -6.12 13.38
N LEU A 204 -12.87 -5.43 14.49
CA LEU A 204 -13.33 -4.06 14.71
C LEU A 204 -12.13 -3.10 14.72
N PHE A 205 -12.17 -2.03 13.94
CA PHE A 205 -11.12 -1.03 13.87
C PHE A 205 -11.68 0.40 13.74
N ASN A 206 -10.83 1.39 14.02
CA ASN A 206 -11.22 2.79 14.07
C ASN A 206 -11.42 3.39 12.68
N THR A 207 -12.27 4.41 12.61
CA THR A 207 -12.53 5.23 11.43
C THR A 207 -11.64 6.45 11.37
N LEU A 208 -11.78 7.19 10.25
CA LEU A 208 -11.20 8.50 9.99
C LEU A 208 -11.36 9.48 11.17
N ASN A 209 -12.47 9.44 11.89
CA ASN A 209 -12.81 10.37 12.97
C ASN A 209 -12.14 10.02 14.32
N GLY A 210 -11.52 8.85 14.43
CA GLY A 210 -10.84 8.40 15.63
C GLY A 210 -9.33 8.30 15.43
N ASN A 211 -8.84 7.08 15.28
CA ASN A 211 -7.46 6.76 14.95
C ASN A 211 -7.42 6.16 13.53
N PRO A 212 -7.24 6.99 12.49
CA PRO A 212 -7.49 6.62 11.10
C PRO A 212 -6.57 5.50 10.61
N GLY A 213 -7.03 4.82 9.56
CA GLY A 213 -6.19 3.92 8.76
C GLY A 213 -5.19 4.69 7.91
N PHE A 214 -4.06 4.04 7.59
CA PHE A 214 -3.02 4.56 6.70
C PHE A 214 -2.64 3.52 5.66
N LEU A 215 -2.46 3.99 4.42
CA LEU A 215 -1.79 3.24 3.36
C LEU A 215 -0.34 3.70 3.32
N ASP A 216 0.58 2.83 3.73
CA ASP A 216 2.02 3.09 3.75
C ASP A 216 2.63 2.47 2.50
N VAL A 217 3.14 3.29 1.57
CA VAL A 217 3.77 2.83 0.34
C VAL A 217 5.25 3.15 0.37
N THR A 218 6.07 2.12 0.18
CA THR A 218 7.52 2.22 0.13
C THR A 218 7.98 2.11 -1.32
N VAL A 219 8.83 3.05 -1.72
CA VAL A 219 9.45 3.08 -3.05
C VAL A 219 10.98 3.07 -2.93
N ALA A 220 11.63 2.58 -3.98
CA ALA A 220 13.06 2.68 -4.16
C ALA A 220 13.36 3.26 -5.56
N PRO A 221 14.48 3.98 -5.75
CA PRO A 221 14.85 4.45 -7.07
C PRO A 221 15.15 3.27 -8.00
N VAL A 222 14.76 3.42 -9.26
CA VAL A 222 15.15 2.48 -10.32
C VAL A 222 16.66 2.59 -10.50
N PRO A 223 17.43 1.49 -10.43
CA PRO A 223 18.86 1.52 -10.66
C PRO A 223 19.17 2.06 -12.06
N GLU A 224 20.06 3.06 -12.15
CA GLU A 224 20.52 3.52 -13.45
C GLU A 224 21.14 2.36 -14.25
N PRO A 225 20.84 2.24 -15.54
CA PRO A 225 21.48 1.21 -16.36
C PRO A 225 23.00 1.34 -16.25
N ALA A 226 23.71 0.26 -15.98
CA ALA A 226 25.18 0.23 -15.85
C ALA A 226 25.92 0.67 -17.13
N THR A 227 25.21 1.11 -18.13
CA THR A 227 25.67 1.62 -19.44
C THR A 227 26.66 2.77 -19.31
N LEU A 228 26.47 3.66 -18.35
CA LEU A 228 27.37 4.82 -18.18
C LEU A 228 28.77 4.40 -17.70
N THR A 229 28.86 3.40 -16.84
CA THR A 229 30.12 2.87 -16.32
C THR A 229 30.90 2.11 -17.37
N ILE A 230 30.22 1.41 -18.29
CA ILE A 230 30.82 0.68 -19.41
C ILE A 230 31.38 1.67 -20.45
N PHE A 231 30.71 2.77 -20.75
CA PHE A 231 31.18 3.79 -21.69
C PHE A 231 32.44 4.51 -21.19
N LEU A 232 32.49 4.87 -19.92
CA LEU A 232 33.70 5.50 -19.31
C LEU A 232 34.86 4.52 -19.26
N GLY A 233 34.63 3.26 -18.95
CA GLY A 233 35.66 2.21 -18.99
C GLY A 233 36.21 1.98 -20.39
N LEU A 234 35.38 1.94 -21.41
CA LEU A 234 35.80 1.79 -22.82
C LEU A 234 36.57 2.99 -23.34
N MET A 235 36.20 4.21 -22.97
CA MET A 235 36.95 5.42 -23.40
C MET A 235 38.37 5.45 -22.80
N CYS A 236 38.56 4.96 -21.55
CA CYS A 236 39.89 4.84 -20.95
C CYS A 236 40.77 3.80 -21.66
N VAL A 237 40.21 2.68 -22.11
CA VAL A 237 40.95 1.62 -22.82
C VAL A 237 41.33 2.04 -24.24
N VAL A 238 40.44 2.72 -24.97
CA VAL A 238 40.71 3.18 -26.33
C VAL A 238 41.69 4.35 -26.33
N GLY A 239 41.68 5.22 -25.35
CA GLY A 239 42.62 6.31 -25.17
C GLY A 239 44.07 5.80 -24.95
N SER A 240 44.26 4.74 -24.21
CA SER A 240 45.58 4.16 -23.92
C SER A 240 46.17 3.41 -25.11
N SER A 241 45.37 2.79 -25.99
CA SER A 241 45.87 1.98 -27.13
C SER A 241 46.43 2.82 -28.29
N LYS A 242 46.07 4.08 -28.45
CA LYS A 242 46.61 4.98 -29.49
C LYS A 242 48.00 5.54 -29.15
N TRP A 243 48.42 5.48 -27.89
CA TRP A 243 49.71 5.99 -27.47
C TRP A 243 50.85 4.99 -27.69
N PHE A 244 50.56 3.69 -27.80
CA PHE A 244 51.56 2.64 -27.99
C PHE A 244 51.98 2.39 -29.45
N ARG A 245 51.41 3.10 -30.44
CA ARG A 245 51.74 2.90 -31.88
C ARG A 245 52.64 4.00 -32.47
N ARG A 246 53.31 4.80 -31.68
CA ARG A 246 54.26 5.83 -32.17
C ARG A 246 55.62 5.72 -31.50
N PHE A 247 56.22 4.52 -31.58
CA PHE A 247 57.68 4.35 -31.41
C PHE A 247 58.15 3.17 -32.27
#